data_ebc2598bad12475cd3825dcf43be6581
#
_entry.id   ebc2598bad12475cd3825dcf43be6581
#
_cell.length_a   1.000
_cell.length_b   1.000
_cell.length_c   1.000
_cell.angle_alpha   90.00
_cell.angle_beta   90.00
_cell.angle_gamma   90.00
#
_symmetry.space_group_name_H-M   'P 1'
#
loop_
_entity.id
_entity.type
_entity.pdbx_description
1 polymer ?
#
loop_
_entity_poly.entity_id
_entity_poly.type
_entity_poly.pdbx_seq_one_letter_code
_entity_poly.pdbx_strand_id
1 'polypeptide(L)'
;MKVYALRIGDKYGPEYETYIRKQLKDYDLTIVNEPFDPRVALQWNKMFFMNLDIDEPICVIDIDLVLINDYKKIFDYPIEKGQFLAMRQWWGDTDIQLTNGGFFKYYPKDCKYIFDKFMKDIDHWQGYYIEKGVTVGPVNGEQNFVEESVKEKLELITFSDKWCTRWCQDPGINRVLSDLYMEYFHEPMMLGGDFQEKIKMVHFTYSLNKPHESNMFKHLYT
;
A
#
# COMPACT_ATOMS: atom_id res chain seq x y z
N MET A 1 11.84 2.79 14.43
CA MET A 1 11.67 2.68 12.97
C MET A 1 10.79 3.81 12.49
N LYS A 2 11.13 4.43 11.37
CA LYS A 2 10.37 5.51 10.74
C LYS A 2 9.30 4.95 9.82
N VAL A 3 8.10 5.50 9.91
CA VAL A 3 6.96 5.12 9.06
C VAL A 3 6.44 6.39 8.37
N TYR A 4 6.16 6.29 7.10
CA TYR A 4 5.62 7.37 6.28
C TYR A 4 4.29 6.98 5.69
N ALA A 5 3.34 7.91 5.65
CA ALA A 5 2.06 7.75 4.98
C ALA A 5 1.69 9.02 4.21
N LEU A 6 0.87 8.86 3.18
CA LEU A 6 0.35 9.99 2.40
C LEU A 6 -1.15 10.14 2.66
N ARG A 7 -1.58 11.38 2.91
CA ARG A 7 -2.98 11.79 2.93
C ARG A 7 -3.15 13.04 2.05
N ILE A 8 -2.90 12.88 0.76
CA ILE A 8 -2.95 13.94 -0.24
C ILE A 8 -4.31 13.89 -0.94
N GLY A 9 -4.92 15.07 -1.15
CA GLY A 9 -6.24 15.21 -1.76
C GLY A 9 -7.39 14.92 -0.78
N ASP A 10 -8.62 14.88 -1.29
CA ASP A 10 -9.85 14.91 -0.49
C ASP A 10 -10.48 13.53 -0.23
N LYS A 11 -9.87 12.47 -0.77
CA LYS A 11 -10.42 11.11 -0.64
C LYS A 11 -10.48 10.62 0.81
N TYR A 12 -9.47 10.99 1.62
CA TYR A 12 -9.32 10.53 2.99
C TYR A 12 -9.42 11.69 3.98
N GLY A 13 -10.38 11.61 4.89
CA GLY A 13 -10.59 12.60 5.94
C GLY A 13 -9.57 12.50 7.09
N PRO A 14 -9.62 13.44 8.05
CA PRO A 14 -8.70 13.47 9.19
C PRO A 14 -8.84 12.27 10.13
N GLU A 15 -9.97 11.55 10.09
CA GLU A 15 -10.22 10.35 10.87
C GLU A 15 -9.22 9.22 10.54
N TYR A 16 -8.79 9.09 9.28
CA TYR A 16 -7.77 8.14 8.88
C TYR A 16 -6.43 8.45 9.55
N GLU A 17 -6.06 9.72 9.58
CA GLU A 17 -4.83 10.16 10.23
C GLU A 17 -4.89 9.92 11.74
N THR A 18 -6.00 10.26 12.39
CA THR A 18 -6.23 10.03 13.82
C THR A 18 -6.08 8.55 14.16
N TYR A 19 -6.69 7.68 13.38
CA TYR A 19 -6.60 6.24 13.57
C TYR A 19 -5.16 5.73 13.43
N ILE A 20 -4.49 6.06 12.32
CA ILE A 20 -3.16 5.49 12.06
C ILE A 20 -2.13 6.00 13.08
N ARG A 21 -2.25 7.25 13.55
CA ARG A 21 -1.42 7.77 14.65
C ARG A 21 -1.65 7.03 15.96
N LYS A 22 -2.88 6.65 16.26
CA LYS A 22 -3.23 5.85 17.44
C LYS A 22 -2.62 4.46 17.35
N GLN A 23 -2.70 3.81 16.19
CA GLN A 23 -2.18 2.47 15.97
C GLN A 23 -0.64 2.44 15.96
N LEU A 24 0.00 3.42 15.37
CA LEU A 24 1.45 3.48 15.19
C LEU A 24 2.15 4.39 16.20
N LYS A 25 1.56 4.58 17.38
CA LYS A 25 2.12 5.45 18.45
C LYS A 25 3.53 5.06 18.92
N ASP A 26 3.93 3.81 18.73
CA ASP A 26 5.25 3.29 19.11
C ASP A 26 6.28 3.46 17.96
N TYR A 27 5.89 4.04 16.84
CA TYR A 27 6.73 4.30 15.67
C TYR A 27 6.89 5.80 15.43
N ASP A 28 7.97 6.19 14.78
CA ASP A 28 8.20 7.56 14.32
C ASP A 28 7.41 7.79 13.03
N LEU A 29 6.13 8.17 13.17
CA LEU A 29 5.17 8.31 12.08
C LEU A 29 5.13 9.74 11.54
N THR A 30 5.43 9.89 10.26
CA THR A 30 5.23 11.11 9.47
C THR A 30 4.10 10.91 8.47
N ILE A 31 3.09 11.81 8.50
CA ILE A 31 2.01 11.85 7.50
C ILE A 31 2.17 13.12 6.67
N VAL A 32 2.25 12.95 5.36
CA VAL A 32 2.39 14.04 4.39
C VAL A 32 1.02 14.34 3.79
N ASN A 33 0.59 15.60 3.92
CA ASN A 33 -0.73 16.06 3.51
C ASN A 33 -0.73 16.89 2.21
N GLU A 34 0.45 17.31 1.77
CA GLU A 34 0.64 18.11 0.57
C GLU A 34 1.61 17.41 -0.39
N PRO A 35 1.43 17.53 -1.69
CA PRO A 35 2.38 16.95 -2.64
C PRO A 35 3.75 17.60 -2.53
N PHE A 36 4.80 16.81 -2.65
CA PHE A 36 6.19 17.31 -2.69
C PHE A 36 6.48 18.11 -3.97
N ASP A 37 5.80 17.75 -5.07
CA ASP A 37 5.87 18.46 -6.34
C ASP A 37 4.45 18.52 -6.93
N PRO A 38 3.96 19.71 -7.36
CA PRO A 38 2.59 19.85 -7.88
C PRO A 38 2.30 19.05 -9.17
N ARG A 39 3.34 18.60 -9.87
CA ARG A 39 3.22 17.74 -11.04
C ARG A 39 2.97 16.27 -10.68
N VAL A 40 3.21 15.89 -9.43
CA VAL A 40 3.17 14.51 -8.98
C VAL A 40 1.82 14.17 -8.37
N ALA A 41 1.10 13.25 -9.01
CA ALA A 41 -0.23 12.85 -8.59
C ALA A 41 -0.21 11.90 -7.39
N LEU A 42 -0.98 12.23 -6.37
CA LEU A 42 -1.36 11.38 -5.21
C LEU A 42 -0.28 10.38 -4.77
N GLN A 43 -0.50 9.07 -5.03
CA GLN A 43 0.37 7.98 -4.57
C GLN A 43 1.79 8.03 -5.14
N TRP A 44 2.00 8.65 -6.30
CA TRP A 44 3.32 8.84 -6.86
C TRP A 44 4.25 9.66 -5.97
N ASN A 45 3.69 10.42 -5.03
CA ASN A 45 4.48 11.11 -4.01
C ASN A 45 5.26 10.16 -3.09
N LYS A 46 4.96 8.86 -3.05
CA LYS A 46 5.76 7.85 -2.33
C LYS A 46 7.21 7.79 -2.86
N MET A 47 7.45 8.16 -4.10
CA MET A 47 8.80 8.20 -4.70
C MET A 47 9.74 9.11 -3.92
N PHE A 48 9.24 10.20 -3.32
CA PHE A 48 10.07 11.14 -2.56
C PHE A 48 10.69 10.52 -1.31
N PHE A 49 10.06 9.52 -0.72
CA PHE A 49 10.64 8.81 0.43
C PHE A 49 11.85 7.95 0.03
N MET A 50 12.01 7.61 -1.25
CA MET A 50 13.17 6.92 -1.77
C MET A 50 14.41 7.82 -1.92
N ASN A 51 14.25 9.14 -1.78
CA ASN A 51 15.33 10.13 -1.82
C ASN A 51 15.78 10.61 -0.43
N LEU A 52 15.28 10.00 0.64
CA LEU A 52 15.65 10.39 2.00
C LEU A 52 17.10 9.94 2.30
N ASP A 53 17.86 10.84 2.93
CA ASP A 53 19.22 10.53 3.42
C ASP A 53 19.16 9.81 4.78
N ILE A 54 18.67 8.58 4.75
CA ILE A 54 18.48 7.73 5.92
C ILE A 54 19.17 6.39 5.69
N ASP A 55 19.98 5.94 6.65
CA ASP A 55 20.74 4.68 6.60
C ASP A 55 20.03 3.50 7.27
N GLU A 56 18.84 3.70 7.80
CA GLU A 56 17.99 2.66 8.38
C GLU A 56 16.79 2.36 7.49
N PRO A 57 16.18 1.18 7.59
CA PRO A 57 14.99 0.87 6.81
C PRO A 57 13.81 1.72 7.29
N ILE A 58 13.00 2.15 6.33
CA ILE A 58 11.75 2.85 6.57
C ILE A 58 10.57 2.01 6.08
N CYS A 59 9.38 2.28 6.62
CA CYS A 59 8.11 1.78 6.05
C CYS A 59 7.36 2.92 5.38
N VAL A 60 6.76 2.65 4.23
CA VAL A 60 5.82 3.54 3.55
C VAL A 60 4.50 2.80 3.40
N ILE A 61 3.41 3.42 3.86
CA ILE A 61 2.09 2.77 3.93
C ILE A 61 1.00 3.63 3.32
N ASP A 62 -0.05 2.98 2.83
CA ASP A 62 -1.30 3.66 2.49
C ASP A 62 -2.08 4.02 3.75
N ILE A 63 -2.80 5.14 3.70
CA ILE A 63 -3.54 5.66 4.85
C ILE A 63 -4.84 4.88 5.13
N ASP A 64 -5.33 4.11 4.17
CA ASP A 64 -6.55 3.31 4.23
C ASP A 64 -6.32 1.85 4.65
N LEU A 65 -5.20 1.60 5.30
CA LEU A 65 -4.91 0.31 5.94
C LEU A 65 -5.52 0.25 7.33
N VAL A 66 -6.19 -0.85 7.63
CA VAL A 66 -6.61 -1.20 9.00
C VAL A 66 -5.65 -2.24 9.55
N LEU A 67 -5.00 -1.91 10.66
CA LEU A 67 -4.02 -2.74 11.33
C LEU A 67 -4.68 -3.49 12.47
N ILE A 68 -4.61 -4.82 12.46
CA ILE A 68 -5.28 -5.68 13.44
C ILE A 68 -4.34 -6.78 13.95
N ASN A 69 -4.74 -7.44 15.02
CA ASN A 69 -4.00 -8.52 15.66
C ASN A 69 -2.55 -8.10 15.98
N ASP A 70 -1.59 -8.95 15.67
CA ASP A 70 -0.15 -8.71 15.88
C ASP A 70 0.52 -8.05 14.67
N TYR A 71 -0.10 -7.00 14.12
CA TYR A 71 0.36 -6.27 12.92
C TYR A 71 1.83 -5.79 13.01
N LYS A 72 2.35 -5.61 14.21
CA LYS A 72 3.76 -5.23 14.42
C LYS A 72 4.72 -6.19 13.71
N LYS A 73 4.36 -7.46 13.55
CA LYS A 73 5.16 -8.43 12.78
C LYS A 73 5.42 -8.02 11.33
N ILE A 74 4.52 -7.26 10.72
CA ILE A 74 4.73 -6.72 9.36
C ILE A 74 5.79 -5.62 9.39
N PHE A 75 5.67 -4.67 10.34
CA PHE A 75 6.61 -3.58 10.48
C PHE A 75 8.00 -4.05 10.92
N ASP A 76 8.04 -5.03 11.81
CA ASP A 76 9.28 -5.58 12.36
C ASP A 76 9.90 -6.68 11.46
N TYR A 77 9.23 -7.03 10.34
CA TYR A 77 9.77 -8.01 9.39
C TYR A 77 11.20 -7.63 8.99
N PRO A 78 12.18 -8.54 9.17
CA PRO A 78 13.58 -8.21 8.91
C PRO A 78 13.83 -8.00 7.42
N ILE A 79 14.63 -6.99 7.09
CA ILE A 79 15.18 -6.78 5.75
C ILE A 79 16.65 -6.40 5.85
N GLU A 80 17.41 -6.74 4.83
CA GLU A 80 18.82 -6.38 4.66
C GLU A 80 18.97 -5.31 3.56
N LYS A 81 20.13 -4.64 3.51
CA LYS A 81 20.47 -3.76 2.39
C LYS A 81 20.43 -4.53 1.08
N GLY A 82 19.91 -3.90 0.05
CA GLY A 82 19.67 -4.55 -1.24
C GLY A 82 18.33 -5.28 -1.34
N GLN A 83 17.53 -5.35 -0.25
CA GLN A 83 16.19 -5.93 -0.25
C GLN A 83 15.11 -4.87 -0.21
N PHE A 84 14.01 -5.15 -0.88
CA PHE A 84 12.78 -4.36 -0.87
C PHE A 84 11.60 -5.26 -0.50
N LEU A 85 10.99 -5.01 0.66
CA LEU A 85 9.83 -5.75 1.14
C LEU A 85 8.55 -5.05 0.74
N ALA A 86 7.63 -5.80 0.14
CA ALA A 86 6.32 -5.31 -0.24
C ALA A 86 5.19 -6.22 0.23
N MET A 87 3.99 -5.67 0.27
CA MET A 87 2.76 -6.44 0.41
C MET A 87 2.48 -7.18 -0.90
N ARG A 88 2.16 -8.47 -0.81
CA ARG A 88 1.77 -9.25 -1.98
C ARG A 88 0.37 -8.81 -2.46
N GLN A 89 0.19 -8.77 -3.77
CA GLN A 89 -1.12 -8.54 -4.37
C GLN A 89 -2.08 -9.71 -4.08
N TRP A 90 -3.38 -9.45 -4.07
CA TRP A 90 -4.46 -10.44 -3.88
C TRP A 90 -5.30 -10.70 -5.14
N TRP A 91 -5.03 -10.04 -6.23
CA TRP A 91 -5.62 -10.31 -7.54
C TRP A 91 -4.70 -11.20 -8.37
N GLY A 92 -5.23 -12.20 -8.99
CA GLY A 92 -4.63 -13.45 -9.41
C GLY A 92 -3.47 -13.49 -10.40
N ASP A 93 -3.12 -12.47 -11.19
CA ASP A 93 -2.09 -12.62 -12.22
C ASP A 93 -0.72 -12.09 -11.76
N THR A 94 0.09 -13.00 -11.23
CA THR A 94 1.45 -12.72 -10.75
C THR A 94 2.47 -12.52 -11.87
N ASP A 95 2.15 -12.86 -13.12
CA ASP A 95 3.05 -12.65 -14.26
C ASP A 95 3.09 -11.16 -14.64
N ILE A 96 1.99 -10.43 -14.37
CA ILE A 96 1.91 -9.00 -14.61
C ILE A 96 2.48 -8.21 -13.43
N GLN A 97 2.09 -8.56 -12.21
CA GLN A 97 2.47 -7.84 -11.00
C GLN A 97 2.39 -8.76 -9.78
N LEU A 98 3.40 -8.70 -8.92
CA LEU A 98 3.47 -9.47 -7.68
C LEU A 98 3.00 -8.70 -6.46
N THR A 99 3.18 -7.37 -6.45
CA THR A 99 3.04 -6.54 -5.26
C THR A 99 1.86 -5.59 -5.30
N ASN A 100 1.41 -5.18 -4.12
CA ASN A 100 0.47 -4.10 -3.91
C ASN A 100 1.18 -2.92 -3.24
N GLY A 101 0.87 -1.70 -3.68
CA GLY A 101 1.50 -0.46 -3.20
C GLY A 101 1.12 -0.04 -1.78
N GLY A 102 0.23 -0.76 -1.10
CA GLY A 102 -0.26 -0.38 0.23
C GLY A 102 0.78 -0.46 1.35
N PHE A 103 1.84 -1.22 1.16
CA PHE A 103 2.96 -1.31 2.12
C PHE A 103 4.27 -1.61 1.41
N PHE A 104 5.28 -0.78 1.72
CA PHE A 104 6.68 -0.98 1.34
C PHE A 104 7.59 -0.83 2.57
N LYS A 105 8.68 -1.63 2.61
CA LYS A 105 9.77 -1.43 3.56
C LYS A 105 11.10 -1.59 2.82
N TYR A 106 11.98 -0.61 2.96
CA TYR A 106 13.24 -0.56 2.22
C TYR A 106 14.24 0.40 2.88
N TYR A 107 15.50 0.31 2.46
CA TYR A 107 16.54 1.31 2.74
C TYR A 107 16.47 2.42 1.67
N PRO A 108 16.18 3.69 2.03
CA PRO A 108 16.03 4.76 1.03
C PRO A 108 17.23 4.92 0.10
N LYS A 109 18.45 4.83 0.65
CA LYS A 109 19.68 4.96 -0.16
C LYS A 109 19.79 3.91 -1.25
N ASP A 110 19.31 2.71 -1.02
CA ASP A 110 19.31 1.64 -2.03
C ASP A 110 18.28 1.90 -3.14
N CYS A 111 17.23 2.68 -2.83
CA CYS A 111 16.12 3.00 -3.74
C CYS A 111 16.26 4.35 -4.47
N LYS A 112 17.30 5.14 -4.16
CA LYS A 112 17.46 6.49 -4.74
C LYS A 112 17.40 6.49 -6.28
N TYR A 113 17.93 5.48 -6.94
CA TYR A 113 17.89 5.37 -8.40
C TYR A 113 16.47 5.28 -8.97
N ILE A 114 15.50 4.76 -8.20
CA ILE A 114 14.07 4.69 -8.56
C ILE A 114 13.48 6.11 -8.57
N PHE A 115 13.77 6.88 -7.51
CA PHE A 115 13.42 8.30 -7.46
C PHE A 115 14.04 9.07 -8.62
N ASP A 116 15.35 8.92 -8.85
CA ASP A 116 16.06 9.61 -9.93
C ASP A 116 15.49 9.25 -11.32
N LYS A 117 15.11 7.98 -11.53
CA LYS A 117 14.44 7.50 -12.74
C LYS A 117 13.08 8.17 -12.93
N PHE A 118 12.26 8.25 -11.89
CA PHE A 118 10.96 8.90 -11.92
C PHE A 118 11.05 10.40 -12.22
N MET A 119 11.97 11.10 -11.55
CA MET A 119 12.14 12.55 -11.69
C MET A 119 12.67 12.99 -13.05
N LYS A 120 13.29 12.09 -13.83
CA LYS A 120 13.74 12.42 -15.19
C LYS A 120 12.57 12.70 -16.15
N ASP A 121 11.44 12.02 -15.95
CA ASP A 121 10.26 12.19 -16.80
C ASP A 121 8.98 11.81 -16.04
N ILE A 122 8.54 12.73 -15.17
CA ILE A 122 7.37 12.54 -14.30
C ILE A 122 6.11 12.26 -15.11
N ASP A 123 5.89 13.03 -16.16
CA ASP A 123 4.67 12.95 -16.99
C ASP A 123 4.62 11.62 -17.74
N HIS A 124 5.75 11.19 -18.30
CA HIS A 124 5.87 9.89 -18.95
C HIS A 124 5.46 8.75 -18.02
N TRP A 125 6.08 8.67 -16.83
CA TRP A 125 5.82 7.54 -15.94
C TRP A 125 4.39 7.51 -15.42
N GLN A 126 3.80 8.64 -15.13
CA GLN A 126 2.39 8.72 -14.70
C GLN A 126 1.41 8.32 -15.81
N GLY A 127 1.76 8.50 -17.10
CA GLY A 127 0.97 8.09 -18.25
C GLY A 127 1.25 6.68 -18.76
N TYR A 128 2.46 6.20 -18.61
CA TYR A 128 2.99 4.99 -19.26
C TYR A 128 2.13 3.74 -19.06
N TYR A 129 1.73 3.44 -17.83
CA TYR A 129 0.93 2.24 -17.53
C TYR A 129 -0.51 2.33 -17.99
N ILE A 130 -1.04 3.55 -18.16
CA ILE A 130 -2.35 3.80 -18.77
C ILE A 130 -2.28 3.50 -20.27
N GLU A 131 -1.27 4.04 -20.94
CA GLU A 131 -1.04 3.82 -22.38
C GLU A 131 -0.80 2.35 -22.70
N LYS A 132 -0.17 1.61 -21.81
CA LYS A 132 0.03 0.16 -21.92
C LYS A 132 -1.23 -0.66 -21.59
N GLY A 133 -2.33 -0.03 -21.14
CA GLY A 133 -3.55 -0.72 -20.75
C GLY A 133 -3.44 -1.55 -19.48
N VAL A 134 -2.38 -1.35 -18.69
CA VAL A 134 -2.15 -2.08 -17.42
C VAL A 134 -3.03 -1.52 -16.32
N THR A 135 -3.25 -0.21 -16.31
CA THR A 135 -4.08 0.47 -15.31
C THR A 135 -5.07 1.43 -15.95
N VAL A 136 -6.09 1.81 -15.17
CA VAL A 136 -7.05 2.85 -15.54
C VAL A 136 -6.87 4.06 -14.63
N GLY A 137 -6.54 5.20 -15.21
CA GLY A 137 -6.32 6.44 -14.47
C GLY A 137 -4.88 6.66 -13.97
N PRO A 138 -4.48 7.93 -13.80
CA PRO A 138 -3.08 8.33 -13.62
C PRO A 138 -2.46 7.88 -12.28
N VAL A 139 -3.27 7.48 -11.31
CA VAL A 139 -2.82 7.19 -9.96
C VAL A 139 -2.43 5.73 -9.74
N ASN A 140 -2.76 4.82 -10.65
CA ASN A 140 -2.65 3.38 -10.41
C ASN A 140 -1.38 2.73 -10.97
N GLY A 141 -0.52 3.47 -11.67
CA GLY A 141 0.72 2.93 -12.25
C GLY A 141 1.91 2.91 -11.30
N GLU A 142 1.81 3.58 -10.15
CA GLU A 142 2.90 3.74 -9.19
C GLU A 142 3.46 2.39 -8.72
N GLN A 143 2.61 1.47 -8.31
CA GLN A 143 3.04 0.17 -7.81
C GLN A 143 3.72 -0.69 -8.87
N ASN A 144 3.30 -0.61 -10.14
CA ASN A 144 3.95 -1.29 -11.27
C ASN A 144 5.34 -0.70 -11.51
N PHE A 145 5.45 0.64 -11.53
CA PHE A 145 6.72 1.34 -11.69
C PHE A 145 7.72 0.96 -10.60
N VAL A 146 7.26 0.94 -9.34
CA VAL A 146 8.10 0.55 -8.20
C VAL A 146 8.57 -0.88 -8.36
N GLU A 147 7.66 -1.83 -8.60
CA GLU A 147 8.00 -3.24 -8.73
C GLU A 147 9.00 -3.50 -9.85
N GLU A 148 8.77 -2.95 -11.05
CA GLU A 148 9.67 -3.10 -12.19
C GLU A 148 11.05 -2.50 -11.88
N SER A 149 11.07 -1.30 -11.28
CA SER A 149 12.31 -0.63 -10.94
C SER A 149 13.09 -1.34 -9.83
N VAL A 150 12.40 -1.87 -8.82
CA VAL A 150 13.01 -2.68 -7.75
C VAL A 150 13.71 -3.90 -8.35
N LYS A 151 13.05 -4.64 -9.25
CA LYS A 151 13.59 -5.83 -9.91
C LYS A 151 14.85 -5.57 -10.76
N GLU A 152 15.13 -4.30 -11.10
CA GLU A 152 16.38 -3.95 -11.84
C GLU A 152 17.64 -4.13 -11.00
N LYS A 153 17.57 -3.88 -9.67
CA LYS A 153 18.78 -3.82 -8.83
C LYS A 153 18.64 -4.40 -7.44
N LEU A 154 17.42 -4.65 -6.98
CA LEU A 154 17.14 -5.09 -5.61
C LEU A 154 16.45 -6.45 -5.61
N GLU A 155 16.58 -7.16 -4.51
CA GLU A 155 15.80 -8.35 -4.23
C GLU A 155 14.41 -7.96 -3.74
N LEU A 156 13.37 -8.25 -4.54
CA LEU A 156 11.98 -8.06 -4.14
C LEU A 156 11.55 -9.24 -3.28
N ILE A 157 11.20 -8.97 -2.04
CA ILE A 157 10.64 -9.94 -1.09
C ILE A 157 9.23 -9.55 -0.67
N THR A 158 8.42 -10.52 -0.30
CA THR A 158 7.07 -10.30 0.24
C THR A 158 6.88 -11.02 1.56
N PHE A 159 6.15 -10.45 2.48
CA PHE A 159 5.67 -11.21 3.64
C PHE A 159 4.49 -12.11 3.23
N SER A 160 4.05 -12.98 4.15
CA SER A 160 2.98 -13.93 3.87
C SER A 160 1.71 -13.25 3.35
N ASP A 161 1.20 -13.70 2.22
CA ASP A 161 -0.08 -13.28 1.65
C ASP A 161 -1.26 -13.57 2.58
N LYS A 162 -1.13 -14.55 3.47
CA LYS A 162 -2.12 -14.89 4.50
C LYS A 162 -2.33 -13.80 5.55
N TRP A 163 -1.39 -12.85 5.66
CA TRP A 163 -1.45 -11.76 6.65
C TRP A 163 -2.23 -10.54 6.18
N CYS A 164 -2.53 -10.47 4.88
CA CYS A 164 -3.19 -9.32 4.28
C CYS A 164 -4.46 -9.74 3.56
N THR A 165 -5.46 -8.86 3.65
CA THR A 165 -6.69 -8.99 2.90
C THR A 165 -7.16 -7.64 2.39
N ARG A 166 -8.04 -7.66 1.43
CA ARG A 166 -8.71 -6.47 0.93
C ARG A 166 -10.15 -6.44 1.45
N TRP A 167 -10.58 -5.28 1.92
CA TRP A 167 -11.98 -4.99 2.16
C TRP A 167 -12.65 -4.57 0.85
N CYS A 168 -13.66 -5.31 0.42
CA CYS A 168 -14.36 -5.03 -0.82
C CYS A 168 -15.87 -5.18 -0.59
N GLN A 169 -16.59 -4.07 -0.59
CA GLN A 169 -18.04 -4.03 -0.38
C GLN A 169 -18.83 -3.79 -1.64
N ASP A 170 -18.20 -3.41 -2.73
CA ASP A 170 -18.91 -3.06 -3.95
C ASP A 170 -18.96 -4.24 -4.92
N PRO A 171 -20.10 -4.94 -5.01
CA PRO A 171 -20.29 -6.01 -5.98
C PRO A 171 -20.24 -5.52 -7.44
N GLY A 172 -20.37 -4.21 -7.67
CA GLY A 172 -20.32 -3.61 -8.99
C GLY A 172 -18.91 -3.40 -9.52
N ILE A 173 -17.91 -3.22 -8.64
CA ILE A 173 -16.53 -2.95 -9.07
C ILE A 173 -15.82 -4.25 -9.48
N ASN A 174 -16.15 -5.37 -8.85
CA ASN A 174 -15.58 -6.64 -9.26
C ASN A 174 -16.48 -7.83 -8.87
N ARG A 175 -17.38 -8.18 -9.78
CA ARG A 175 -18.37 -9.23 -9.57
C ARG A 175 -17.73 -10.59 -9.29
N VAL A 176 -16.63 -10.91 -9.96
CA VAL A 176 -15.88 -12.16 -9.77
C VAL A 176 -15.27 -12.22 -8.37
N LEU A 177 -14.77 -11.09 -7.89
CA LEU A 177 -14.22 -10.98 -6.57
C LEU A 177 -15.30 -11.04 -5.48
N SER A 178 -16.47 -10.47 -5.73
CA SER A 178 -17.61 -10.55 -4.82
C SER A 178 -18.14 -11.97 -4.66
N ASP A 179 -18.19 -12.73 -5.74
CA ASP A 179 -18.67 -14.11 -5.74
C ASP A 179 -17.70 -15.04 -4.99
N LEU A 180 -16.39 -14.89 -5.22
CA LEU A 180 -15.36 -15.59 -4.44
C LEU A 180 -15.43 -15.26 -2.93
N TYR A 181 -15.82 -14.07 -2.61
CA TYR A 181 -15.99 -13.59 -1.24
C TYR A 181 -17.11 -14.30 -0.50
N MET A 182 -18.27 -14.35 -1.13
CA MET A 182 -19.43 -15.06 -0.61
C MET A 182 -19.15 -16.55 -0.43
N GLU A 183 -18.37 -17.15 -1.34
CA GLU A 183 -17.99 -18.54 -1.28
C GLU A 183 -17.08 -18.88 -0.10
N TYR A 184 -16.07 -18.04 0.17
CA TYR A 184 -15.05 -18.37 1.19
C TYR A 184 -15.39 -17.88 2.60
N PHE A 185 -16.09 -16.77 2.73
CA PHE A 185 -16.27 -16.12 4.04
C PHE A 185 -17.72 -16.03 4.49
N HIS A 186 -18.70 -16.40 3.67
CA HIS A 186 -20.13 -16.19 3.93
C HIS A 186 -20.50 -14.75 4.30
N GLU A 187 -19.56 -13.84 4.17
CA GLU A 187 -19.70 -12.41 4.37
C GLU A 187 -19.11 -11.66 3.19
N PRO A 188 -19.73 -10.61 2.67
CA PRO A 188 -19.35 -10.04 1.39
C PRO A 188 -18.14 -9.09 1.44
N MET A 189 -17.10 -9.32 2.24
CA MET A 189 -16.24 -8.19 2.54
C MET A 189 -14.73 -8.38 2.59
N MET A 190 -14.19 -9.58 2.51
CA MET A 190 -12.72 -9.76 2.60
C MET A 190 -12.18 -10.73 1.58
N LEU A 191 -11.13 -10.34 0.87
CA LEU A 191 -10.42 -11.14 -0.13
C LEU A 191 -8.99 -11.37 0.27
N GLY A 192 -8.57 -12.60 0.13
CA GLY A 192 -7.23 -13.02 0.53
C GLY A 192 -7.07 -13.09 2.05
N GLY A 193 -5.88 -13.40 2.47
CA GLY A 193 -5.55 -13.63 3.86
C GLY A 193 -6.02 -14.98 4.37
N ASP A 194 -5.72 -15.25 5.62
CA ASP A 194 -6.14 -16.46 6.32
C ASP A 194 -6.47 -16.10 7.78
N PHE A 195 -7.73 -16.28 8.16
CA PHE A 195 -8.17 -16.02 9.53
C PHE A 195 -7.50 -16.92 10.57
N GLN A 196 -7.13 -18.15 10.20
CA GLN A 196 -6.40 -19.06 11.08
C GLN A 196 -4.98 -18.55 11.34
N GLU A 197 -4.35 -17.96 10.32
CA GLU A 197 -3.04 -17.31 10.42
C GLU A 197 -3.11 -15.91 11.06
N LYS A 198 -4.31 -15.45 11.41
CA LYS A 198 -4.61 -14.13 11.97
C LYS A 198 -4.15 -13.00 11.06
N ILE A 199 -5.03 -12.61 10.16
CA ILE A 199 -4.88 -11.42 9.30
C ILE A 199 -4.40 -10.24 10.15
N LYS A 200 -3.40 -9.53 9.66
CA LYS A 200 -2.73 -8.42 10.35
C LYS A 200 -3.04 -7.06 9.72
N MET A 201 -3.42 -7.07 8.45
CA MET A 201 -3.66 -5.87 7.67
C MET A 201 -4.87 -6.05 6.74
N VAL A 202 -5.77 -5.09 6.75
CA VAL A 202 -6.92 -5.03 5.87
C VAL A 202 -6.84 -3.74 5.04
N HIS A 203 -6.79 -3.85 3.73
CA HIS A 203 -6.70 -2.72 2.82
C HIS A 203 -8.07 -2.33 2.28
N PHE A 204 -8.49 -1.09 2.49
CA PHE A 204 -9.80 -0.54 2.09
C PHE A 204 -9.78 0.10 0.71
N THR A 205 -9.17 -0.57 -0.25
CA THR A 205 -9.10 -0.11 -1.63
C THR A 205 -10.44 -0.24 -2.35
N TYR A 206 -10.87 0.83 -3.02
CA TYR A 206 -12.12 0.89 -3.81
C TYR A 206 -13.38 0.50 -3.04
N SER A 207 -13.35 0.53 -1.73
CA SER A 207 -14.54 0.28 -0.93
C SER A 207 -15.46 1.51 -0.89
N LEU A 208 -16.77 1.29 -1.05
CA LEU A 208 -17.76 2.34 -0.83
C LEU A 208 -17.84 2.70 0.65
N ASN A 209 -17.62 1.72 1.55
CA ASN A 209 -17.59 1.95 2.98
C ASN A 209 -16.19 2.24 3.45
N LYS A 210 -16.06 3.27 4.24
CA LYS A 210 -14.83 3.62 4.93
C LYS A 210 -14.63 2.74 6.17
N PRO A 211 -13.39 2.53 6.64
CA PRO A 211 -13.14 1.69 7.82
C PRO A 211 -13.95 2.11 9.06
N HIS A 212 -14.09 3.43 9.30
CA HIS A 212 -14.82 3.98 10.42
C HIS A 212 -16.36 3.86 10.29
N GLU A 213 -16.87 3.51 9.11
CA GLU A 213 -18.28 3.20 8.84
C GLU A 213 -18.57 1.70 8.96
N SER A 214 -17.54 0.85 8.87
CA SER A 214 -17.66 -0.60 8.97
C SER A 214 -18.04 -1.03 10.38
N ASN A 215 -19.06 -1.88 10.51
CA ASN A 215 -19.44 -2.45 11.80
C ASN A 215 -18.31 -3.24 12.48
N MET A 216 -17.43 -3.85 11.68
CA MET A 216 -16.30 -4.62 12.18
C MET A 216 -15.17 -3.74 12.72
N PHE A 217 -14.88 -2.60 12.07
CA PHE A 217 -13.69 -1.82 12.37
C PHE A 217 -13.94 -0.44 12.98
N LYS A 218 -15.18 0.07 12.96
CA LYS A 218 -15.49 1.42 13.48
C LYS A 218 -15.01 1.65 14.92
N HIS A 219 -14.97 0.60 15.74
CA HIS A 219 -14.50 0.69 17.12
C HIS A 219 -13.00 1.03 17.24
N LEU A 220 -12.22 0.87 16.17
CA LEU A 220 -10.80 1.23 16.14
C LEU A 220 -10.59 2.73 15.91
N TYR A 221 -11.62 3.44 15.43
CA TYR A 221 -11.61 4.86 15.09
C TYR A 221 -12.19 5.77 16.20
N THR A 222 -12.73 5.18 17.25
CA THR A 222 -13.30 5.89 18.43
C THR A 222 -12.30 5.98 19.62
#